data_8f84cb632cbbc8cef7108c64b29bd47f
#
_entry.id   8f84cb632cbbc8cef7108c64b29bd47f
#
_cell.length_a   1.000
_cell.length_b   1.000
_cell.length_c   1.000
_cell.angle_alpha   90.00
_cell.angle_beta   90.00
_cell.angle_gamma   90.00
#
_symmetry.space_group_name_H-M   'P 1'
#
loop_
_entity.id
_entity.type
_entity.pdbx_description
1 polymer ?
#
loop_
_entity_poly.entity_id
_entity_poly.type
_entity_poly.pdbx_seq_one_letter_code
_entity_poly.pdbx_strand_id
1 'polypeptide(L)'
;MAETHWNKLGAYLKETQILGSIQNTLYWDQNTGMPKKGASWRSEQLTYIAKVLHERNSSEEFSNLIQSAKNELADIERNSDNQLFIKDKERNISLLLKEFNRERNLDPKLVESLAKAKSKGYESWQEAKEKSDFKIFLPFFEELVKLRIEEAKQISDQYSPWETLAQPFEPELTLKWLNKMFQPLKDTLPELIRGINKSKKYHWDLSPESQHNLCSQLLDEFGRDKDLVVVGKSPHPFSITLGPNDYRITTRIVEGEPLSSFLATAHEWGHSIYEQGLPSQSHQWFSWPLGQATSMGIHESQSLFWENRIVKSKSFSKRFFNKFVSAGCSLNNYLELWKSINHLEAGLNRVEADELTYGLHILIRTELEIDLIERGLPAEDIPTEWNKRYDEFPGIKPSNDSEGCLQDVHWSEGAFGYFPSYLLGHLISAQISSQMERDIGLIDNLIENGEYQKIIFWLKNNIHKYGRSVNCMELVRAVTNEELSPNYFINHLRSKINDFC
;
A
#
# COMPACT_ATOMS: atom_id res chain seq x y z
N MET A 1 12.74 41.56 -8.28
CA MET A 1 12.37 41.19 -6.90
C MET A 1 13.32 40.11 -6.44
N ALA A 2 13.84 40.16 -5.22
CA ALA A 2 14.70 39.08 -4.69
C ALA A 2 13.87 37.78 -4.63
N GLU A 3 14.50 36.67 -4.96
CA GLU A 3 13.87 35.33 -4.87
C GLU A 3 13.58 35.01 -3.40
N THR A 4 12.33 34.62 -3.07
CA THR A 4 11.92 34.31 -1.69
C THR A 4 12.59 33.04 -1.19
N HIS A 5 12.74 32.87 0.12
CA HIS A 5 13.27 31.64 0.70
C HIS A 5 12.36 30.44 0.40
N TRP A 6 11.04 30.67 0.36
CA TRP A 6 10.06 29.67 -0.08
C TRP A 6 10.35 29.18 -1.51
N ASN A 7 10.61 30.08 -2.45
CA ASN A 7 10.91 29.71 -3.84
C ASN A 7 12.22 28.93 -3.96
N LYS A 8 13.26 29.31 -3.20
CA LYS A 8 14.53 28.59 -3.16
C LYS A 8 14.36 27.17 -2.65
N LEU A 9 13.61 26.98 -1.55
CA LEU A 9 13.26 25.66 -1.04
C LEU A 9 12.48 24.86 -2.08
N GLY A 10 11.49 25.46 -2.74
CA GLY A 10 10.71 24.81 -3.80
C GLY A 10 11.57 24.37 -5.00
N ALA A 11 12.55 25.18 -5.40
CA ALA A 11 13.50 24.80 -6.46
C ALA A 11 14.35 23.58 -6.05
N TYR A 12 14.85 23.57 -4.81
CA TYR A 12 15.63 22.45 -4.25
C TYR A 12 14.81 21.16 -4.21
N LEU A 13 13.57 21.22 -3.73
CA LEU A 13 12.65 20.09 -3.67
C LEU A 13 12.31 19.57 -5.09
N LYS A 14 12.12 20.48 -6.06
CA LYS A 14 11.85 20.10 -7.44
C LYS A 14 13.01 19.34 -8.06
N GLU A 15 14.25 19.76 -7.84
CA GLU A 15 15.44 19.03 -8.31
C GLU A 15 15.54 17.65 -7.67
N THR A 16 15.29 17.56 -6.35
CA THR A 16 15.27 16.28 -5.63
C THR A 16 14.18 15.35 -6.17
N GLN A 17 12.98 15.88 -6.48
CA GLN A 17 11.89 15.11 -7.07
C GLN A 17 12.23 14.63 -8.50
N ILE A 18 12.93 15.43 -9.30
CA ILE A 18 13.41 15.01 -10.63
C ILE A 18 14.36 13.81 -10.50
N LEU A 19 15.29 13.84 -9.54
CA LEU A 19 16.18 12.69 -9.28
C LEU A 19 15.39 11.45 -8.85
N GLY A 20 14.41 11.60 -7.97
CA GLY A 20 13.49 10.52 -7.59
C GLY A 20 12.71 9.97 -8.79
N SER A 21 12.25 10.84 -9.67
CA SER A 21 11.55 10.47 -10.91
C SER A 21 12.45 9.66 -11.87
N ILE A 22 13.74 10.02 -11.98
CA ILE A 22 14.73 9.24 -12.74
C ILE A 22 14.93 7.86 -12.10
N GLN A 23 15.03 7.79 -10.76
CA GLN A 23 15.12 6.51 -10.03
C GLN A 23 13.91 5.63 -10.32
N ASN A 24 12.71 6.18 -10.25
CA ASN A 24 11.46 5.48 -10.56
C ASN A 24 11.42 4.99 -12.02
N THR A 25 11.95 5.77 -12.97
CA THR A 25 12.05 5.36 -14.38
C THR A 25 13.00 4.16 -14.55
N LEU A 26 14.14 4.17 -13.86
CA LEU A 26 15.08 3.04 -13.86
C LEU A 26 14.46 1.80 -13.20
N TYR A 27 13.70 1.99 -12.12
CA TYR A 27 12.98 0.90 -11.46
C TYR A 27 11.90 0.30 -12.37
N TRP A 28 11.11 1.16 -13.04
CA TRP A 28 10.14 0.71 -14.05
C TRP A 28 10.80 -0.13 -15.14
N ASP A 29 11.85 0.37 -15.77
CA ASP A 29 12.54 -0.34 -16.84
C ASP A 29 13.14 -1.67 -16.35
N GLN A 30 13.72 -1.70 -15.14
CA GLN A 30 14.26 -2.92 -14.52
C GLN A 30 13.21 -4.03 -14.43
N ASN A 31 11.97 -3.69 -14.09
CA ASN A 31 10.90 -4.65 -13.85
C ASN A 31 10.08 -4.99 -15.10
N THR A 32 10.24 -4.24 -16.22
CA THR A 32 9.40 -4.40 -17.41
C THR A 32 10.17 -4.76 -18.68
N GLY A 33 11.23 -4.03 -18.99
CA GLY A 33 11.88 -4.12 -20.30
C GLY A 33 13.38 -4.40 -20.28
N MET A 34 14.04 -4.29 -19.14
CA MET A 34 15.49 -4.39 -19.04
C MET A 34 15.99 -5.82 -19.37
N PRO A 35 17.03 -5.97 -20.23
CA PRO A 35 17.67 -7.27 -20.45
C PRO A 35 18.30 -7.81 -19.17
N LYS A 36 18.13 -9.12 -18.88
CA LYS A 36 18.64 -9.75 -17.65
C LYS A 36 20.14 -9.52 -17.40
N LYS A 37 20.95 -9.46 -18.45
CA LYS A 37 22.40 -9.20 -18.36
C LYS A 37 22.75 -7.75 -17.98
N GLY A 38 21.79 -6.83 -18.04
CA GLY A 38 21.94 -5.43 -17.62
C GLY A 38 21.84 -5.21 -16.10
N ALA A 39 21.48 -6.23 -15.32
CA ALA A 39 21.14 -6.08 -13.90
C ALA A 39 22.27 -5.48 -13.06
N SER A 40 23.54 -5.90 -13.27
CA SER A 40 24.69 -5.37 -12.51
C SER A 40 24.84 -3.85 -12.70
N TRP A 41 24.81 -3.37 -13.93
CA TRP A 41 24.93 -1.92 -14.21
C TRP A 41 23.74 -1.12 -13.70
N ARG A 42 22.53 -1.69 -13.79
CA ARG A 42 21.31 -1.08 -13.24
C ARG A 42 21.41 -0.94 -11.71
N SER A 43 21.95 -1.93 -11.02
CA SER A 43 22.19 -1.87 -9.57
C SER A 43 23.12 -0.69 -9.22
N GLU A 44 24.19 -0.49 -9.98
CA GLU A 44 25.09 0.66 -9.79
C GLU A 44 24.38 2.01 -10.03
N GLN A 45 23.56 2.12 -11.08
CA GLN A 45 22.78 3.32 -11.36
C GLN A 45 21.82 3.66 -10.20
N LEU A 46 21.04 2.67 -9.73
CA LEU A 46 20.09 2.86 -8.64
C LEU A 46 20.79 3.21 -7.33
N THR A 47 21.90 2.54 -7.02
CA THR A 47 22.73 2.83 -5.83
C THR A 47 23.29 4.26 -5.87
N TYR A 48 23.78 4.70 -7.02
CA TYR A 48 24.31 6.06 -7.17
C TYR A 48 23.24 7.12 -6.96
N ILE A 49 22.06 6.96 -7.58
CA ILE A 49 20.95 7.91 -7.41
C ILE A 49 20.44 7.92 -5.97
N ALA A 50 20.30 6.74 -5.34
CA ALA A 50 19.91 6.63 -3.94
C ALA A 50 20.88 7.39 -3.01
N LYS A 51 22.21 7.26 -3.27
CA LYS A 51 23.23 8.02 -2.54
C LYS A 51 23.04 9.54 -2.71
N VAL A 52 22.87 10.02 -3.94
CA VAL A 52 22.68 11.46 -4.21
C VAL A 52 21.41 11.99 -3.54
N LEU A 53 20.32 11.23 -3.57
CA LEU A 53 19.06 11.60 -2.90
C LEU A 53 19.24 11.67 -1.38
N HIS A 54 19.93 10.69 -0.79
CA HIS A 54 20.21 10.69 0.64
C HIS A 54 21.08 11.89 1.05
N GLU A 55 22.16 12.17 0.33
CA GLU A 55 23.04 13.32 0.58
C GLU A 55 22.25 14.64 0.50
N ARG A 56 21.34 14.79 -0.45
CA ARG A 56 20.49 15.97 -0.56
C ARG A 56 19.51 16.09 0.61
N ASN A 57 18.83 15.02 0.96
CA ASN A 57 17.80 15.01 2.00
C ASN A 57 18.37 15.21 3.43
N SER A 58 19.64 14.87 3.65
CA SER A 58 20.33 15.00 4.95
C SER A 58 21.27 16.21 5.03
N SER A 59 21.39 17.00 3.95
CA SER A 59 22.36 18.10 3.87
C SER A 59 22.07 19.26 4.81
N GLU A 60 23.14 19.97 5.23
CA GLU A 60 23.03 21.21 5.97
C GLU A 60 22.36 22.33 5.12
N GLU A 61 22.60 22.33 3.80
CA GLU A 61 21.95 23.23 2.85
C GLU A 61 20.44 23.06 2.92
N PHE A 62 19.93 21.83 2.87
CA PHE A 62 18.50 21.54 2.97
C PHE A 62 17.90 22.00 4.29
N SER A 63 18.59 21.76 5.41
CA SER A 63 18.21 22.26 6.73
C SER A 63 18.07 23.78 6.74
N ASN A 64 19.06 24.48 6.21
CA ASN A 64 19.07 25.94 6.16
C ASN A 64 17.96 26.51 5.27
N LEU A 65 17.66 25.86 4.15
CA LEU A 65 16.55 26.23 3.27
C LEU A 65 15.19 26.08 3.98
N ILE A 66 14.96 24.97 4.69
CA ILE A 66 13.72 24.74 5.46
C ILE A 66 13.59 25.80 6.54
N GLN A 67 14.66 26.07 7.32
CA GLN A 67 14.61 27.04 8.41
C GLN A 67 14.37 28.47 7.91
N SER A 68 15.02 28.86 6.80
CA SER A 68 14.84 30.17 6.19
C SER A 68 13.41 30.36 5.66
N ALA A 69 12.84 29.36 5.00
CA ALA A 69 11.45 29.39 4.55
C ALA A 69 10.46 29.41 5.72
N LYS A 70 10.74 28.70 6.83
CA LYS A 70 9.94 28.75 8.05
C LYS A 70 9.92 30.16 8.66
N ASN A 71 11.09 30.82 8.77
CA ASN A 71 11.19 32.17 9.31
C ASN A 71 10.45 33.19 8.42
N GLU A 72 10.61 33.08 7.09
CA GLU A 72 9.87 33.93 6.13
C GLU A 72 8.35 33.83 6.32
N LEU A 73 7.81 32.59 6.56
CA LEU A 73 6.38 32.39 6.78
C LEU A 73 5.90 33.01 8.11
N ALA A 74 6.74 33.04 9.14
CA ALA A 74 6.39 33.62 10.42
C ALA A 74 6.20 35.17 10.35
N ASP A 75 6.89 35.81 9.40
CA ASP A 75 6.86 37.27 9.19
C ASP A 75 5.68 37.73 8.28
N ILE A 76 4.92 36.78 7.71
CA ILE A 76 3.79 37.13 6.84
C ILE A 76 2.56 37.50 7.69
N GLU A 77 2.00 38.69 7.42
CA GLU A 77 0.73 39.09 8.02
C GLU A 77 -0.41 38.13 7.63
N ARG A 78 -1.10 37.60 8.62
CA ARG A 78 -2.23 36.68 8.48
C ARG A 78 -3.53 37.44 8.26
N ASN A 79 -3.83 37.78 7.02
CA ASN A 79 -5.15 38.28 6.65
C ASN A 79 -6.07 37.16 6.13
N SER A 80 -7.36 37.42 6.05
CA SER A 80 -8.37 36.42 5.71
C SER A 80 -8.14 35.74 4.34
N ASP A 81 -7.61 36.45 3.37
CA ASP A 81 -7.47 35.98 1.97
C ASP A 81 -6.29 35.02 1.80
N ASN A 82 -5.30 35.09 2.70
CA ASN A 82 -4.08 34.27 2.63
C ASN A 82 -4.07 33.07 3.61
N GLN A 83 -5.08 32.93 4.46
CA GLN A 83 -5.03 32.05 5.62
C GLN A 83 -4.89 30.57 5.26
N LEU A 84 -5.63 30.10 4.23
CA LEU A 84 -5.57 28.70 3.78
C LEU A 84 -4.21 28.38 3.15
N PHE A 85 -3.72 29.27 2.29
CA PHE A 85 -2.43 29.10 1.61
C PHE A 85 -1.23 29.12 2.59
N ILE A 86 -1.33 29.92 3.66
CA ILE A 86 -0.32 29.95 4.72
C ILE A 86 -0.33 28.63 5.50
N LYS A 87 -1.51 28.08 5.83
CA LYS A 87 -1.64 26.78 6.50
C LYS A 87 -1.00 25.64 5.70
N ASP A 88 -1.22 25.61 4.39
CA ASP A 88 -0.62 24.60 3.51
C ASP A 88 0.91 24.71 3.49
N LYS A 89 1.45 25.91 3.46
CA LYS A 89 2.88 26.13 3.57
C LYS A 89 3.44 25.72 4.93
N GLU A 90 2.79 26.11 6.02
CA GLU A 90 3.16 25.70 7.38
C GLU A 90 3.14 24.18 7.53
N ARG A 91 2.13 23.51 6.97
CA ARG A 91 2.04 22.04 6.98
C ARG A 91 3.20 21.41 6.21
N ASN A 92 3.53 21.91 5.01
CA ASN A 92 4.69 21.44 4.24
C ASN A 92 5.98 21.57 5.05
N ILE A 93 6.24 22.73 5.66
CA ILE A 93 7.44 22.94 6.50
C ILE A 93 7.46 21.98 7.69
N SER A 94 6.32 21.78 8.36
CA SER A 94 6.22 20.84 9.48
C SER A 94 6.56 19.41 9.08
N LEU A 95 6.06 18.96 7.94
CA LEU A 95 6.34 17.62 7.41
C LEU A 95 7.80 17.46 7.00
N LEU A 96 8.37 18.44 6.29
CA LEU A 96 9.79 18.44 5.92
C LEU A 96 10.71 18.40 7.14
N LEU A 97 10.40 19.18 8.19
CA LEU A 97 11.18 19.17 9.43
C LEU A 97 11.07 17.82 10.15
N LYS A 98 9.88 17.21 10.17
CA LYS A 98 9.67 15.87 10.78
C LYS A 98 10.52 14.82 10.07
N GLU A 99 10.51 14.81 8.74
CA GLU A 99 11.28 13.86 7.92
C GLU A 99 12.79 14.11 8.04
N PHE A 100 13.23 15.36 7.92
CA PHE A 100 14.63 15.74 8.06
C PHE A 100 15.21 15.36 9.43
N ASN A 101 14.48 15.68 10.52
CA ASN A 101 14.93 15.36 11.87
C ASN A 101 14.99 13.85 12.12
N ARG A 102 14.08 13.07 11.53
CA ARG A 102 14.10 11.61 11.62
C ARG A 102 15.41 11.04 11.07
N GLU A 103 15.86 11.50 9.92
CA GLU A 103 17.11 11.04 9.30
C GLU A 103 18.35 11.56 10.01
N ARG A 104 18.32 12.83 10.44
CA ARG A 104 19.47 13.48 11.07
C ARG A 104 19.80 12.97 12.48
N ASN A 105 18.80 12.50 13.21
CA ASN A 105 18.99 11.99 14.59
C ASN A 105 19.69 10.64 14.65
N LEU A 106 19.86 9.98 13.52
CA LEU A 106 20.50 8.65 13.45
C LEU A 106 22.04 8.74 13.47
N ASP A 107 22.66 7.91 14.28
CA ASP A 107 24.12 7.71 14.22
C ASP A 107 24.52 7.19 12.82
N PRO A 108 25.46 7.83 12.11
CA PRO A 108 25.93 7.35 10.80
C PRO A 108 26.39 5.88 10.80
N LYS A 109 26.95 5.38 11.91
CA LYS A 109 27.34 3.98 12.04
C LYS A 109 26.15 3.05 12.08
N LEU A 110 25.05 3.49 12.73
CA LEU A 110 23.79 2.72 12.75
C LEU A 110 23.19 2.65 11.34
N VAL A 111 23.19 3.77 10.59
CA VAL A 111 22.72 3.81 9.20
C VAL A 111 23.52 2.85 8.31
N GLU A 112 24.84 2.85 8.43
CA GLU A 112 25.73 1.92 7.70
C GLU A 112 25.44 0.45 8.08
N SER A 113 25.28 0.17 9.39
CA SER A 113 24.99 -1.18 9.88
C SER A 113 23.64 -1.67 9.38
N LEU A 114 22.60 -0.82 9.39
CA LEU A 114 21.28 -1.12 8.86
C LEU A 114 21.31 -1.43 7.36
N ALA A 115 22.06 -0.65 6.57
CA ALA A 115 22.17 -0.89 5.14
C ALA A 115 22.82 -2.25 4.85
N LYS A 116 23.92 -2.60 5.59
CA LYS A 116 24.58 -3.91 5.49
C LYS A 116 23.67 -5.05 5.95
N ALA A 117 22.96 -4.86 7.07
CA ALA A 117 22.08 -5.88 7.61
C ALA A 117 20.89 -6.17 6.67
N LYS A 118 20.29 -5.15 6.04
CA LYS A 118 19.23 -5.32 5.03
C LYS A 118 19.71 -6.10 3.81
N SER A 119 20.90 -5.77 3.27
CA SER A 119 21.44 -6.50 2.11
C SER A 119 21.66 -7.98 2.43
N LYS A 120 22.35 -8.27 3.54
CA LYS A 120 22.61 -9.66 3.98
C LYS A 120 21.32 -10.36 4.39
N GLY A 121 20.40 -9.66 5.04
CA GLY A 121 19.08 -10.15 5.42
C GLY A 121 18.30 -10.65 4.23
N TYR A 122 18.26 -9.85 3.16
CA TYR A 122 17.58 -10.23 1.92
C TYR A 122 18.19 -11.46 1.25
N GLU A 123 19.53 -11.50 1.10
CA GLU A 123 20.24 -12.65 0.52
C GLU A 123 20.00 -13.94 1.33
N SER A 124 20.13 -13.85 2.66
CA SER A 124 19.93 -15.01 3.55
C SER A 124 18.47 -15.47 3.60
N TRP A 125 17.51 -14.54 3.52
CA TRP A 125 16.09 -14.86 3.42
C TRP A 125 15.76 -15.61 2.12
N GLN A 126 16.33 -15.19 0.98
CA GLN A 126 16.14 -15.91 -0.29
C GLN A 126 16.63 -17.35 -0.18
N GLU A 127 17.83 -17.56 0.38
CA GLU A 127 18.40 -18.88 0.59
C GLU A 127 17.58 -19.71 1.59
N ALA A 128 17.15 -19.11 2.70
CA ALA A 128 16.30 -19.74 3.70
C ALA A 128 14.96 -20.19 3.11
N LYS A 129 14.34 -19.32 2.29
CA LYS A 129 13.08 -19.61 1.61
C LYS A 129 13.21 -20.73 0.59
N GLU A 130 14.28 -20.75 -0.21
CA GLU A 130 14.56 -21.82 -1.18
C GLU A 130 14.75 -23.17 -0.48
N LYS A 131 15.48 -23.19 0.65
CA LYS A 131 15.74 -24.39 1.44
C LYS A 131 14.66 -24.72 2.48
N SER A 132 13.68 -23.86 2.65
CA SER A 132 12.64 -23.97 3.68
C SER A 132 13.23 -24.13 5.10
N ASP A 133 14.27 -23.39 5.43
CA ASP A 133 14.97 -23.44 6.72
C ASP A 133 15.21 -22.03 7.29
N PHE A 134 14.39 -21.65 8.28
CA PHE A 134 14.50 -20.35 8.95
C PHE A 134 15.83 -20.12 9.66
N LYS A 135 16.52 -21.19 10.08
CA LYS A 135 17.82 -21.08 10.78
C LYS A 135 18.89 -20.38 9.94
N ILE A 136 18.79 -20.44 8.61
CA ILE A 136 19.69 -19.73 7.69
C ILE A 136 19.48 -18.22 7.80
N PHE A 137 18.25 -17.76 7.94
CA PHE A 137 17.88 -16.35 8.06
C PHE A 137 18.02 -15.82 9.50
N LEU A 138 17.84 -16.66 10.51
CA LEU A 138 17.77 -16.29 11.92
C LEU A 138 18.86 -15.31 12.39
N PRO A 139 20.17 -15.54 12.19
CA PRO A 139 21.20 -14.63 12.72
C PRO A 139 21.13 -13.23 12.10
N PHE A 140 20.72 -13.12 10.84
CA PHE A 140 20.56 -11.84 10.15
C PHE A 140 19.24 -11.15 10.55
N PHE A 141 18.21 -11.92 10.82
CA PHE A 141 16.93 -11.44 11.33
C PHE A 141 17.09 -10.86 12.75
N GLU A 142 17.80 -11.54 13.65
CA GLU A 142 18.10 -11.03 14.98
C GLU A 142 18.88 -9.71 14.93
N GLU A 143 19.89 -9.63 14.05
CA GLU A 143 20.64 -8.39 13.85
C GLU A 143 19.75 -7.26 13.36
N LEU A 144 18.89 -7.52 12.35
CA LEU A 144 17.93 -6.54 11.83
C LEU A 144 16.97 -6.05 12.91
N VAL A 145 16.38 -6.94 13.69
CA VAL A 145 15.48 -6.58 14.79
C VAL A 145 16.16 -5.68 15.80
N LYS A 146 17.37 -6.06 16.24
CA LYS A 146 18.17 -5.27 17.19
C LYS A 146 18.47 -3.87 16.66
N LEU A 147 18.96 -3.77 15.41
CA LEU A 147 19.30 -2.49 14.80
C LEU A 147 18.05 -1.61 14.58
N ARG A 148 16.90 -2.20 14.23
CA ARG A 148 15.64 -1.46 14.07
C ARG A 148 15.10 -0.94 15.39
N ILE A 149 15.23 -1.70 16.48
CA ILE A 149 14.89 -1.24 17.85
C ILE A 149 15.81 -0.08 18.25
N GLU A 150 17.10 -0.17 17.95
CA GLU A 150 18.07 0.90 18.23
C GLU A 150 17.75 2.17 17.43
N GLU A 151 17.45 2.03 16.14
CA GLU A 151 17.00 3.14 15.28
C GLU A 151 15.76 3.81 15.84
N ALA A 152 14.75 3.03 16.23
CA ALA A 152 13.53 3.58 16.80
C ALA A 152 13.77 4.42 18.05
N LYS A 153 14.66 3.95 18.95
CA LYS A 153 15.05 4.68 20.16
C LYS A 153 15.81 5.97 19.89
N GLN A 154 16.59 6.02 18.81
CA GLN A 154 17.29 7.27 18.41
C GLN A 154 16.34 8.28 17.77
N ILE A 155 15.28 7.81 17.10
CA ILE A 155 14.33 8.69 16.39
C ILE A 155 13.37 9.38 17.36
N SER A 156 12.81 8.64 18.31
CA SER A 156 11.73 9.15 19.18
C SER A 156 11.71 8.47 20.55
N ASP A 157 11.42 9.28 21.54
CA ASP A 157 11.07 8.88 22.91
C ASP A 157 9.54 8.99 23.17
N GLN A 158 8.80 9.56 22.22
CA GLN A 158 7.35 9.76 22.32
C GLN A 158 6.55 8.48 22.03
N TYR A 159 7.05 7.64 21.13
CA TYR A 159 6.43 6.41 20.67
C TYR A 159 7.26 5.20 21.12
N SER A 160 6.60 4.06 21.35
CA SER A 160 7.32 2.81 21.54
C SER A 160 8.16 2.43 20.31
N PRO A 161 9.14 1.52 20.41
CA PRO A 161 9.97 1.15 19.26
C PRO A 161 9.15 0.71 18.04
N TRP A 162 8.17 -0.16 18.21
CA TRP A 162 7.34 -0.62 17.09
C TRP A 162 6.46 0.51 16.51
N GLU A 163 5.85 1.32 17.38
CA GLU A 163 5.08 2.49 16.93
C GLU A 163 5.96 3.46 16.14
N THR A 164 7.21 3.70 16.57
CA THR A 164 8.16 4.55 15.85
C THR A 164 8.48 4.00 14.47
N LEU A 165 8.63 2.68 14.34
CA LEU A 165 8.87 2.02 13.05
C LEU A 165 7.66 2.06 12.13
N ALA A 166 6.45 2.10 12.67
CA ALA A 166 5.21 2.21 11.90
C ALA A 166 4.92 3.63 11.37
N GLN A 167 5.48 4.69 12.00
CA GLN A 167 5.19 6.08 11.64
C GLN A 167 5.41 6.45 10.16
N PRO A 168 6.40 5.91 9.42
CA PRO A 168 6.56 6.20 8.00
C PRO A 168 5.41 5.70 7.14
N PHE A 169 4.75 4.64 7.55
CA PHE A 169 3.64 3.99 6.84
C PHE A 169 2.29 4.56 7.26
N GLU A 170 2.08 4.66 8.58
CA GLU A 170 0.86 5.17 9.20
C GLU A 170 1.21 6.27 10.22
N PRO A 171 1.27 7.55 9.80
CA PRO A 171 1.54 8.64 10.72
C PRO A 171 0.57 8.70 11.88
N GLU A 172 1.10 8.87 13.11
CA GLU A 172 0.36 8.97 14.37
C GLU A 172 -0.33 7.68 14.84
N LEU A 173 -0.04 6.54 14.19
CA LEU A 173 -0.51 5.23 14.65
C LEU A 173 0.08 4.91 16.02
N THR A 174 -0.78 4.42 16.92
CA THR A 174 -0.40 3.91 18.25
C THR A 174 -0.92 2.49 18.46
N LEU A 175 -0.22 1.70 19.28
CA LEU A 175 -0.65 0.34 19.67
C LEU A 175 -2.05 0.32 20.28
N LYS A 176 -2.36 1.32 21.10
CA LYS A 176 -3.68 1.46 21.74
C LYS A 176 -4.78 1.64 20.67
N TRP A 177 -4.56 2.50 19.69
CA TRP A 177 -5.52 2.73 18.62
C TRP A 177 -5.62 1.52 17.69
N LEU A 178 -4.47 0.94 17.31
CA LEU A 178 -4.42 -0.26 16.48
C LEU A 178 -5.20 -1.42 17.11
N ASN A 179 -5.00 -1.66 18.42
CA ASN A 179 -5.71 -2.72 19.13
C ASN A 179 -7.24 -2.47 19.15
N LYS A 180 -7.68 -1.21 19.30
CA LYS A 180 -9.11 -0.85 19.18
C LYS A 180 -9.68 -1.22 17.81
N MET A 181 -8.90 -1.08 16.74
CA MET A 181 -9.33 -1.41 15.36
C MET A 181 -9.28 -2.92 15.09
N PHE A 182 -8.26 -3.61 15.61
CA PHE A 182 -7.98 -5.00 15.24
C PHE A 182 -8.65 -6.02 16.15
N GLN A 183 -8.90 -5.70 17.43
CA GLN A 183 -9.53 -6.65 18.35
C GLN A 183 -10.91 -7.15 17.89
N PRO A 184 -11.84 -6.30 17.40
CA PRO A 184 -13.12 -6.80 16.89
C PRO A 184 -12.98 -7.76 15.69
N LEU A 185 -11.93 -7.59 14.87
CA LEU A 185 -11.65 -8.49 13.75
C LEU A 185 -11.11 -9.84 14.25
N LYS A 186 -10.21 -9.84 15.22
CA LYS A 186 -9.72 -11.06 15.86
C LYS A 186 -10.84 -11.91 16.43
N ASP A 187 -11.82 -11.25 17.05
CA ASP A 187 -12.96 -11.93 17.67
C ASP A 187 -13.95 -12.47 16.62
N THR A 188 -14.08 -11.79 15.48
CA THR A 188 -15.14 -12.08 14.50
C THR A 188 -14.66 -12.95 13.32
N LEU A 189 -13.47 -12.68 12.76
CA LEU A 189 -13.03 -13.36 11.53
C LEU A 189 -12.94 -14.88 11.66
N PRO A 190 -12.44 -15.46 12.78
CA PRO A 190 -12.37 -16.91 12.91
C PRO A 190 -13.75 -17.59 12.87
N GLU A 191 -14.78 -16.93 13.41
CA GLU A 191 -16.16 -17.45 13.37
C GLU A 191 -16.73 -17.43 11.97
N LEU A 192 -16.49 -16.33 11.24
CA LEU A 192 -16.93 -16.19 9.84
C LEU A 192 -16.30 -17.24 8.93
N ILE A 193 -15.00 -17.50 9.13
CA ILE A 193 -14.26 -18.47 8.29
C ILE A 193 -14.70 -19.91 8.56
N ARG A 194 -14.95 -20.30 9.82
CA ARG A 194 -15.39 -21.67 10.15
C ARG A 194 -16.72 -22.07 9.49
N GLY A 195 -17.56 -21.09 9.17
CA GLY A 195 -18.86 -21.31 8.52
C GLY A 195 -18.81 -21.49 7.01
N ILE A 196 -17.63 -21.40 6.38
CA ILE A 196 -17.52 -21.36 4.92
C ILE A 196 -17.13 -22.72 4.37
N ASN A 197 -17.93 -23.21 3.43
CA ASN A 197 -17.55 -24.31 2.57
C ASN A 197 -16.61 -23.79 1.47
N LYS A 198 -15.51 -24.52 1.22
CA LYS A 198 -14.62 -24.25 0.11
C LYS A 198 -15.42 -24.11 -1.18
N SER A 199 -15.31 -22.96 -1.83
CA SER A 199 -16.00 -22.70 -3.08
C SER A 199 -15.31 -23.41 -4.25
N LYS A 200 -16.06 -23.67 -5.33
CA LYS A 200 -15.51 -24.28 -6.54
C LYS A 200 -14.48 -23.33 -7.18
N LYS A 201 -13.26 -23.79 -7.40
CA LYS A 201 -12.25 -23.05 -8.20
C LYS A 201 -12.53 -23.33 -9.68
N TYR A 202 -12.67 -22.24 -10.46
CA TYR A 202 -12.83 -22.31 -11.90
C TYR A 202 -11.48 -22.09 -12.57
N HIS A 203 -11.19 -22.89 -13.59
CA HIS A 203 -10.01 -22.75 -14.41
C HIS A 203 -10.44 -22.47 -15.85
N TRP A 204 -9.84 -21.45 -16.45
CA TRP A 204 -10.05 -21.12 -17.84
C TRP A 204 -8.71 -20.99 -18.54
N ASP A 205 -8.57 -21.72 -19.62
CA ASP A 205 -7.37 -21.72 -20.42
C ASP A 205 -7.42 -20.54 -21.42
N LEU A 206 -7.16 -19.34 -20.91
CA LEU A 206 -7.08 -18.13 -21.73
C LEU A 206 -5.65 -17.85 -22.16
N SER A 207 -5.46 -17.58 -23.46
CA SER A 207 -4.17 -17.13 -23.97
C SER A 207 -3.70 -15.83 -23.25
N PRO A 208 -2.39 -15.61 -23.17
CA PRO A 208 -1.84 -14.35 -22.63
C PRO A 208 -2.41 -13.09 -23.31
N GLU A 209 -2.73 -13.17 -24.61
CA GLU A 209 -3.34 -12.09 -25.36
C GLU A 209 -4.79 -11.85 -24.92
N SER A 210 -5.60 -12.90 -24.74
CA SER A 210 -6.98 -12.78 -24.26
C SER A 210 -7.03 -12.20 -22.85
N GLN A 211 -6.13 -12.61 -21.95
CA GLN A 211 -6.01 -12.03 -20.61
C GLN A 211 -5.66 -10.55 -20.68
N HIS A 212 -4.68 -10.18 -21.50
CA HIS A 212 -4.29 -8.78 -21.68
C HIS A 212 -5.44 -7.93 -22.24
N ASN A 213 -6.19 -8.44 -23.18
CA ASN A 213 -7.35 -7.77 -23.76
C ASN A 213 -8.46 -7.56 -22.71
N LEU A 214 -8.72 -8.53 -21.83
CA LEU A 214 -9.65 -8.37 -20.71
C LEU A 214 -9.20 -7.25 -19.75
N CYS A 215 -7.93 -7.22 -19.39
CA CYS A 215 -7.37 -6.17 -18.54
C CYS A 215 -7.47 -4.78 -19.21
N SER A 216 -7.22 -4.69 -20.52
CA SER A 216 -7.39 -3.44 -21.26
C SER A 216 -8.85 -2.98 -21.30
N GLN A 217 -9.80 -3.91 -21.55
CA GLN A 217 -11.24 -3.60 -21.51
C GLN A 217 -11.71 -3.16 -20.14
N LEU A 218 -11.15 -3.70 -19.05
CA LEU A 218 -11.42 -3.25 -17.69
C LEU A 218 -11.03 -1.78 -17.50
N LEU A 219 -9.81 -1.43 -17.89
CA LEU A 219 -9.29 -0.06 -17.74
C LEU A 219 -10.04 0.94 -18.65
N ASP A 220 -10.38 0.53 -19.89
CA ASP A 220 -11.16 1.36 -20.82
C ASP A 220 -12.61 1.57 -20.26
N GLU A 221 -13.20 0.56 -19.59
CA GLU A 221 -14.49 0.69 -18.90
C GLU A 221 -14.43 1.68 -17.74
N PHE A 222 -13.32 1.71 -16.99
CA PHE A 222 -13.09 2.67 -15.92
C PHE A 222 -12.77 4.08 -16.41
N GLY A 223 -12.59 4.25 -17.73
CA GLY A 223 -12.30 5.54 -18.35
C GLY A 223 -10.83 5.93 -18.28
N ARG A 224 -9.91 4.94 -18.40
CA ARG A 224 -8.48 5.21 -18.49
C ARG A 224 -8.15 6.16 -19.64
N ASP A 225 -7.44 7.22 -19.33
CA ASP A 225 -6.77 8.04 -20.34
C ASP A 225 -5.42 7.39 -20.73
N LYS A 226 -5.31 6.96 -22.00
CA LYS A 226 -4.11 6.27 -22.53
C LYS A 226 -2.91 7.20 -22.68
N ASP A 227 -3.14 8.51 -22.70
CA ASP A 227 -2.08 9.50 -22.74
C ASP A 227 -1.49 9.80 -21.35
N LEU A 228 -2.19 9.37 -20.28
CA LEU A 228 -1.77 9.53 -18.89
C LEU A 228 -1.27 8.22 -18.25
N VAL A 229 -1.86 7.07 -18.62
CA VAL A 229 -1.62 5.79 -17.91
C VAL A 229 -1.09 4.73 -18.86
N VAL A 230 0.15 4.33 -18.64
CA VAL A 230 0.82 3.23 -19.35
C VAL A 230 0.63 1.93 -18.59
N VAL A 231 0.36 0.83 -19.31
CA VAL A 231 0.22 -0.51 -18.75
C VAL A 231 1.36 -1.40 -19.23
N GLY A 232 2.14 -1.92 -18.29
CA GLY A 232 3.24 -2.85 -18.55
C GLY A 232 2.96 -4.25 -18.01
N LYS A 233 3.96 -5.14 -18.15
CA LYS A 233 3.98 -6.48 -17.57
C LYS A 233 5.17 -6.60 -16.63
N SER A 234 4.96 -7.20 -15.45
CA SER A 234 6.04 -7.46 -14.49
C SER A 234 5.78 -8.76 -13.74
N PRO A 235 6.80 -9.38 -13.12
CA PRO A 235 6.63 -10.57 -12.26
C PRO A 235 5.70 -10.31 -11.07
N HIS A 236 5.79 -9.12 -10.47
CA HIS A 236 4.91 -8.65 -9.42
C HIS A 236 4.24 -7.35 -9.88
N PRO A 237 2.90 -7.28 -9.94
CA PRO A 237 2.18 -6.07 -10.27
C PRO A 237 2.55 -4.91 -9.34
N PHE A 238 2.61 -3.71 -9.88
CA PHE A 238 2.83 -2.48 -9.11
C PHE A 238 2.34 -1.25 -9.88
N SER A 239 2.06 -0.18 -9.13
CA SER A 239 1.78 1.16 -9.63
C SER A 239 2.92 2.11 -9.27
N ILE A 240 3.28 3.01 -10.17
CA ILE A 240 4.34 4.00 -9.97
C ILE A 240 4.05 5.29 -10.72
N THR A 241 4.34 6.42 -10.07
CA THR A 241 4.27 7.76 -10.67
C THR A 241 5.67 8.21 -11.06
N LEU A 242 5.88 8.54 -12.33
CA LEU A 242 7.17 9.03 -12.83
C LEU A 242 7.23 10.57 -12.87
N GLY A 243 6.08 11.20 -12.91
CA GLY A 243 5.98 12.65 -12.93
C GLY A 243 4.53 13.10 -13.06
N PRO A 244 4.25 14.41 -13.06
CA PRO A 244 2.92 14.89 -13.36
C PRO A 244 2.48 14.37 -14.73
N ASN A 245 1.29 13.75 -14.78
CA ASN A 245 0.71 13.16 -15.99
C ASN A 245 1.48 11.94 -16.58
N ASP A 246 2.34 11.28 -15.79
CA ASP A 246 2.98 10.01 -16.19
C ASP A 246 2.79 8.97 -15.08
N TYR A 247 1.72 8.19 -15.19
CA TYR A 247 1.34 7.13 -14.26
C TYR A 247 1.51 5.79 -14.94
N ARG A 248 2.09 4.83 -14.24
CA ARG A 248 2.34 3.52 -14.83
C ARG A 248 1.90 2.41 -13.89
N ILE A 249 1.20 1.43 -14.46
CA ILE A 249 0.76 0.23 -13.75
C ILE A 249 1.26 -1.00 -14.49
N THR A 250 1.48 -2.08 -13.76
CA THR A 250 1.82 -3.37 -14.36
C THR A 250 0.81 -4.43 -13.98
N THR A 251 0.72 -5.46 -14.78
CA THR A 251 -0.02 -6.67 -14.48
C THR A 251 0.86 -7.90 -14.69
N ARG A 252 0.48 -9.01 -14.07
CA ARG A 252 1.14 -10.31 -14.24
C ARG A 252 0.20 -11.24 -14.97
N ILE A 253 0.59 -11.69 -16.14
CA ILE A 253 -0.16 -12.73 -16.89
C ILE A 253 0.31 -14.10 -16.40
N VAL A 254 -0.62 -14.90 -15.87
CA VAL A 254 -0.39 -16.28 -15.42
C VAL A 254 -1.26 -17.19 -16.26
N GLU A 255 -0.63 -18.18 -16.89
CA GLU A 255 -1.32 -19.19 -17.69
C GLU A 255 -2.31 -19.97 -16.81
N GLY A 256 -3.55 -20.15 -17.30
CA GLY A 256 -4.61 -20.82 -16.54
C GLY A 256 -5.27 -20.00 -15.42
N GLU A 257 -4.75 -18.79 -15.08
CA GLU A 257 -5.27 -17.94 -13.99
C GLU A 257 -5.64 -16.53 -14.44
N PRO A 258 -6.60 -16.37 -15.35
CA PRO A 258 -6.94 -15.05 -15.90
C PRO A 258 -7.50 -14.05 -14.87
N LEU A 259 -8.07 -14.55 -13.76
CA LEU A 259 -8.57 -13.69 -12.70
C LEU A 259 -7.43 -13.04 -11.90
N SER A 260 -6.27 -13.69 -11.78
CA SER A 260 -5.10 -13.12 -11.12
C SER A 260 -4.66 -11.82 -11.81
N SER A 261 -4.50 -11.83 -13.14
CA SER A 261 -4.13 -10.63 -13.89
C SER A 261 -5.22 -9.56 -13.88
N PHE A 262 -6.48 -9.98 -13.92
CA PHE A 262 -7.64 -9.09 -13.96
C PHE A 262 -7.81 -8.33 -12.64
N LEU A 263 -7.75 -9.02 -11.51
CA LEU A 263 -7.85 -8.43 -10.17
C LEU A 263 -6.65 -7.54 -9.86
N ALA A 264 -5.44 -8.00 -10.19
CA ALA A 264 -4.24 -7.18 -10.04
C ALA A 264 -4.33 -5.87 -10.85
N THR A 265 -4.88 -5.92 -12.08
CA THR A 265 -5.09 -4.71 -12.89
C THR A 265 -6.08 -3.73 -12.24
N ALA A 266 -7.15 -4.23 -11.62
CA ALA A 266 -8.10 -3.40 -10.87
C ALA A 266 -7.45 -2.77 -9.62
N HIS A 267 -6.63 -3.55 -8.92
CA HIS A 267 -5.89 -3.11 -7.75
C HIS A 267 -4.92 -1.97 -8.11
N GLU A 268 -4.06 -2.18 -9.10
CA GLU A 268 -3.09 -1.18 -9.54
C GLU A 268 -3.75 0.07 -10.15
N TRP A 269 -4.92 -0.10 -10.78
CA TRP A 269 -5.74 1.04 -11.20
C TRP A 269 -6.15 1.92 -10.01
N GLY A 270 -6.57 1.30 -8.90
CA GLY A 270 -6.96 2.02 -7.71
C GLY A 270 -5.82 2.88 -7.14
N HIS A 271 -4.61 2.36 -7.10
CA HIS A 271 -3.41 3.11 -6.75
C HIS A 271 -3.16 4.26 -7.72
N SER A 272 -3.21 3.97 -9.02
CA SER A 272 -2.96 4.97 -10.07
C SER A 272 -3.98 6.12 -10.03
N ILE A 273 -5.28 5.83 -9.88
CA ILE A 273 -6.31 6.89 -9.85
C ILE A 273 -6.25 7.73 -8.59
N TYR A 274 -5.76 7.18 -7.47
CA TYR A 274 -5.44 7.94 -6.27
C TYR A 274 -4.33 8.95 -6.53
N GLU A 275 -3.20 8.49 -7.06
CA GLU A 275 -2.06 9.34 -7.45
C GLU A 275 -2.48 10.44 -8.44
N GLN A 276 -3.34 10.13 -9.42
CA GLN A 276 -3.92 11.09 -10.35
C GLN A 276 -4.82 12.13 -9.68
N GLY A 277 -5.36 11.85 -8.52
CA GLY A 277 -6.24 12.75 -7.77
C GLY A 277 -5.55 13.60 -6.70
N LEU A 278 -4.28 13.28 -6.36
CA LEU A 278 -3.51 14.01 -5.33
C LEU A 278 -3.29 15.48 -5.71
N PRO A 279 -3.04 16.37 -4.73
CA PRO A 279 -2.72 17.78 -4.99
C PRO A 279 -1.49 18.01 -5.88
N SER A 280 -0.68 17.00 -6.08
CA SER A 280 0.47 16.97 -6.98
C SER A 280 0.14 17.33 -8.43
N GLN A 281 -1.09 17.09 -8.89
CA GLN A 281 -1.51 17.42 -10.25
C GLN A 281 -1.47 18.91 -10.58
N SER A 282 -1.64 19.78 -9.61
CA SER A 282 -1.57 21.24 -9.81
C SER A 282 -0.16 21.74 -10.14
N HIS A 283 0.85 20.88 -10.26
CA HIS A 283 2.28 21.17 -10.39
C HIS A 283 2.85 21.98 -9.21
N GLN A 284 1.99 22.60 -8.40
CA GLN A 284 2.37 23.40 -7.25
C GLN A 284 2.92 22.54 -6.11
N TRP A 285 2.28 21.40 -5.85
CA TRP A 285 2.61 20.53 -4.73
C TRP A 285 3.30 19.21 -5.10
N PHE A 286 3.56 18.95 -6.40
CA PHE A 286 4.17 17.69 -6.85
C PHE A 286 5.50 17.38 -6.16
N SER A 287 6.33 18.41 -5.92
CA SER A 287 7.62 18.25 -5.25
C SER A 287 7.55 18.46 -3.74
N TRP A 288 6.37 18.71 -3.20
CA TRP A 288 6.16 19.02 -1.80
C TRP A 288 5.44 17.88 -1.06
N PRO A 289 5.64 17.76 0.27
CA PRO A 289 4.95 16.72 1.04
C PRO A 289 3.43 16.69 0.86
N LEU A 290 2.76 17.82 0.75
CA LEU A 290 1.30 17.87 0.56
C LEU A 290 0.82 17.18 -0.72
N GLY A 291 1.67 17.07 -1.74
CA GLY A 291 1.37 16.36 -2.99
C GLY A 291 1.46 14.84 -2.88
N GLN A 292 1.84 14.31 -1.73
CA GLN A 292 2.00 12.87 -1.51
C GLN A 292 0.77 12.24 -0.84
N ALA A 293 0.69 10.90 -0.88
CA ALA A 293 -0.36 10.14 -0.21
C ALA A 293 -0.35 10.36 1.31
N THR A 294 -1.53 10.41 1.92
CA THR A 294 -1.72 10.64 3.37
C THR A 294 -1.04 9.56 4.22
N SER A 295 -1.25 8.30 3.87
CA SER A 295 -0.65 7.11 4.49
C SER A 295 -0.71 5.92 3.54
N MET A 296 0.00 4.84 3.87
CA MET A 296 -0.08 3.60 3.10
C MET A 296 -1.46 2.95 3.21
N GLY A 297 -2.13 3.02 4.37
CA GLY A 297 -3.48 2.49 4.54
C GLY A 297 -4.52 3.26 3.71
N ILE A 298 -4.40 4.58 3.57
CA ILE A 298 -5.25 5.35 2.64
C ILE A 298 -4.94 4.95 1.20
N HIS A 299 -3.66 4.81 0.83
CA HIS A 299 -3.25 4.41 -0.52
C HIS A 299 -3.80 3.01 -0.89
N GLU A 300 -3.67 2.06 0.03
CA GLU A 300 -4.21 0.71 -0.12
C GLU A 300 -5.75 0.68 -0.11
N SER A 301 -6.39 1.59 0.62
CA SER A 301 -7.86 1.67 0.61
C SER A 301 -8.44 1.98 -0.77
N GLN A 302 -7.69 2.68 -1.61
CA GLN A 302 -8.11 3.03 -2.96
C GLN A 302 -7.96 1.84 -3.92
N SER A 303 -6.89 1.07 -3.83
CA SER A 303 -6.73 -0.18 -4.58
C SER A 303 -7.79 -1.21 -4.21
N LEU A 304 -7.99 -1.42 -2.90
CA LEU A 304 -9.02 -2.33 -2.38
C LEU A 304 -10.45 -1.87 -2.68
N PHE A 305 -10.69 -0.56 -2.79
CA PHE A 305 -11.99 -0.05 -3.23
C PHE A 305 -12.30 -0.55 -4.66
N TRP A 306 -11.39 -0.35 -5.61
CA TRP A 306 -11.60 -0.76 -7.00
C TRP A 306 -11.64 -2.28 -7.15
N GLU A 307 -10.78 -3.00 -6.45
CA GLU A 307 -10.76 -4.46 -6.48
C GLU A 307 -12.00 -5.06 -5.80
N ASN A 308 -12.23 -4.72 -4.52
CA ASN A 308 -13.18 -5.44 -3.67
C ASN A 308 -14.59 -4.87 -3.72
N ARG A 309 -14.77 -3.52 -3.88
CA ARG A 309 -16.10 -2.89 -3.90
C ARG A 309 -16.66 -2.79 -5.31
N ILE A 310 -15.81 -2.61 -6.31
CA ILE A 310 -16.24 -2.51 -7.70
C ILE A 310 -16.16 -3.89 -8.39
N VAL A 311 -14.96 -4.42 -8.63
CA VAL A 311 -14.77 -5.62 -9.47
C VAL A 311 -15.35 -6.87 -8.83
N LYS A 312 -15.24 -7.04 -7.52
CA LYS A 312 -15.82 -8.21 -6.82
C LYS A 312 -17.32 -8.10 -6.53
N SER A 313 -18.02 -7.07 -7.04
CA SER A 313 -19.49 -6.94 -6.90
C SER A 313 -20.26 -7.85 -7.87
N LYS A 314 -21.51 -8.17 -7.53
CA LYS A 314 -22.44 -8.89 -8.44
C LYS A 314 -22.78 -8.03 -9.67
N SER A 315 -22.95 -6.74 -9.49
CA SER A 315 -23.27 -5.78 -10.53
C SER A 315 -22.18 -5.69 -11.58
N PHE A 316 -20.92 -5.68 -11.15
CA PHE A 316 -19.78 -5.73 -12.06
C PHE A 316 -19.72 -7.05 -12.83
N SER A 317 -19.90 -8.18 -12.16
CA SER A 317 -19.93 -9.50 -12.81
C SER A 317 -21.03 -9.59 -13.86
N LYS A 318 -22.22 -9.02 -13.60
CA LYS A 318 -23.31 -8.92 -14.55
C LYS A 318 -22.92 -8.09 -15.79
N ARG A 319 -22.28 -6.94 -15.56
CA ARG A 319 -21.85 -6.02 -16.62
C ARG A 319 -20.73 -6.60 -17.50
N PHE A 320 -19.77 -7.30 -16.89
CA PHE A 320 -18.59 -7.86 -17.57
C PHE A 320 -18.79 -9.29 -18.10
N PHE A 321 -19.86 -9.96 -17.76
CA PHE A 321 -20.13 -11.36 -18.12
C PHE A 321 -19.84 -11.68 -19.59
N ASN A 322 -20.43 -10.92 -20.51
CA ASN A 322 -20.27 -11.14 -21.93
C ASN A 322 -18.82 -10.96 -22.42
N LYS A 323 -18.04 -10.10 -21.78
CA LYS A 323 -16.62 -9.88 -22.11
C LYS A 323 -15.79 -11.12 -21.74
N PHE A 324 -16.04 -11.72 -20.57
CA PHE A 324 -15.41 -12.98 -20.17
C PHE A 324 -15.78 -14.16 -21.06
N VAL A 325 -17.06 -14.30 -21.40
CA VAL A 325 -17.52 -15.34 -22.35
C VAL A 325 -16.86 -15.15 -23.72
N SER A 326 -16.80 -13.92 -24.22
CA SER A 326 -16.16 -13.63 -25.52
C SER A 326 -14.64 -13.85 -25.52
N ALA A 327 -14.00 -13.75 -24.34
CA ALA A 327 -12.58 -14.07 -24.18
C ALA A 327 -12.28 -15.57 -24.14
N GLY A 328 -13.32 -16.42 -23.99
CA GLY A 328 -13.20 -17.89 -23.97
C GLY A 328 -13.51 -18.54 -22.61
N CYS A 329 -14.00 -17.78 -21.61
CA CYS A 329 -14.41 -18.37 -20.34
C CYS A 329 -15.72 -19.16 -20.49
N SER A 330 -15.73 -20.41 -20.09
CA SER A 330 -16.94 -21.26 -20.08
C SER A 330 -17.77 -20.93 -18.84
N LEU A 331 -18.76 -20.06 -19.00
CA LEU A 331 -19.65 -19.56 -17.95
C LEU A 331 -21.10 -19.67 -18.41
N ASN A 332 -22.00 -20.12 -17.53
CA ASN A 332 -23.43 -20.23 -17.83
C ASN A 332 -24.18 -18.92 -17.51
N ASN A 333 -23.75 -18.19 -16.50
CA ASN A 333 -24.36 -16.95 -16.07
C ASN A 333 -23.37 -16.08 -15.27
N TYR A 334 -23.75 -14.84 -15.01
CA TYR A 334 -22.91 -13.88 -14.29
C TYR A 334 -22.67 -14.24 -12.81
N LEU A 335 -23.53 -15.06 -12.19
CA LEU A 335 -23.31 -15.52 -10.82
C LEU A 335 -22.16 -16.51 -10.74
N GLU A 336 -21.93 -17.33 -11.78
CA GLU A 336 -20.74 -18.17 -11.85
C GLU A 336 -19.46 -17.32 -11.96
N LEU A 337 -19.49 -16.26 -12.77
CA LEU A 337 -18.37 -15.32 -12.84
C LEU A 337 -18.14 -14.66 -11.47
N TRP A 338 -19.20 -14.18 -10.82
CA TRP A 338 -19.11 -13.58 -9.50
C TRP A 338 -18.51 -14.52 -8.45
N LYS A 339 -18.98 -15.79 -8.42
CA LYS A 339 -18.45 -16.82 -7.51
C LYS A 339 -16.98 -17.16 -7.81
N SER A 340 -16.59 -17.10 -9.08
CA SER A 340 -15.19 -17.35 -9.49
C SER A 340 -14.26 -16.23 -9.05
N ILE A 341 -14.68 -14.95 -9.21
CA ILE A 341 -13.94 -13.76 -8.80
C ILE A 341 -13.81 -13.71 -7.26
N ASN A 342 -14.81 -14.20 -6.55
CA ASN A 342 -14.87 -14.21 -5.09
C ASN A 342 -14.62 -15.59 -4.49
N HIS A 343 -13.75 -16.38 -5.12
CA HIS A 343 -13.40 -17.69 -4.59
C HIS A 343 -12.96 -17.60 -3.13
N LEU A 344 -13.55 -18.45 -2.28
CA LEU A 344 -13.28 -18.50 -0.83
C LEU A 344 -12.55 -19.81 -0.52
N GLU A 345 -11.33 -19.68 -0.03
CA GLU A 345 -10.50 -20.81 0.41
C GLU A 345 -9.48 -20.31 1.44
N ALA A 346 -9.56 -20.84 2.64
CA ALA A 346 -8.53 -20.57 3.65
C ALA A 346 -7.20 -21.19 3.19
N GLY A 347 -6.30 -20.34 2.69
CA GLY A 347 -4.97 -20.69 2.21
C GLY A 347 -3.87 -20.21 3.15
N LEU A 348 -2.66 -20.78 2.99
CA LEU A 348 -1.47 -20.37 3.74
C LEU A 348 -0.82 -19.12 3.17
N ASN A 349 -0.94 -18.88 1.86
CA ASN A 349 -0.29 -17.79 1.17
C ASN A 349 -1.10 -16.49 1.28
N ARG A 350 -0.51 -15.49 1.96
CA ARG A 350 -1.14 -14.17 2.13
C ARG A 350 -1.47 -13.49 0.79
N VAL A 351 -0.58 -13.57 -0.18
CA VAL A 351 -0.73 -12.86 -1.47
C VAL A 351 -1.91 -13.41 -2.29
N GLU A 352 -2.25 -14.70 -2.07
CA GLU A 352 -3.35 -15.39 -2.75
C GLU A 352 -4.62 -15.48 -1.88
N ALA A 353 -4.57 -14.92 -0.66
CA ALA A 353 -5.68 -15.02 0.27
C ALA A 353 -6.92 -14.28 -0.24
N ASP A 354 -8.09 -14.90 -0.04
CA ASP A 354 -9.37 -14.24 -0.29
C ASP A 354 -9.63 -13.09 0.71
N GLU A 355 -10.60 -12.23 0.39
CA GLU A 355 -10.91 -11.04 1.20
C GLU A 355 -11.25 -11.35 2.66
N LEU A 356 -11.82 -12.51 2.93
CA LEU A 356 -12.23 -12.92 4.28
C LEU A 356 -11.05 -13.38 5.12
N THR A 357 -10.14 -14.18 4.52
CA THR A 357 -8.99 -14.76 5.23
C THR A 357 -7.79 -13.81 5.28
N TYR A 358 -7.70 -12.85 4.35
CA TYR A 358 -6.60 -11.89 4.26
C TYR A 358 -6.36 -11.14 5.58
N GLY A 359 -7.43 -10.72 6.26
CA GLY A 359 -7.34 -10.03 7.54
C GLY A 359 -6.60 -10.82 8.61
N LEU A 360 -6.79 -12.15 8.67
CA LEU A 360 -6.08 -13.01 9.63
C LEU A 360 -4.58 -13.06 9.37
N HIS A 361 -4.17 -13.13 8.10
CA HIS A 361 -2.76 -13.09 7.73
C HIS A 361 -2.07 -11.82 8.24
N ILE A 362 -2.74 -10.67 8.16
CA ILE A 362 -2.20 -9.40 8.63
C ILE A 362 -2.18 -9.32 10.15
N LEU A 363 -3.25 -9.79 10.82
CA LEU A 363 -3.31 -9.83 12.28
C LEU A 363 -2.16 -10.65 12.87
N ILE A 364 -1.91 -11.85 12.34
CA ILE A 364 -0.84 -12.74 12.82
C ILE A 364 0.53 -12.05 12.68
N ARG A 365 0.82 -11.46 11.54
CA ARG A 365 2.10 -10.77 11.28
C ARG A 365 2.30 -9.56 12.19
N THR A 366 1.27 -8.74 12.32
CA THR A 366 1.31 -7.56 13.18
C THR A 366 1.56 -7.94 14.64
N GLU A 367 0.91 -8.98 15.13
CA GLU A 367 1.11 -9.45 16.51
C GLU A 367 2.49 -10.01 16.74
N LEU A 368 3.02 -10.78 15.78
CA LEU A 368 4.37 -11.32 15.87
C LEU A 368 5.42 -10.21 15.91
N GLU A 369 5.24 -9.15 15.10
CA GLU A 369 6.13 -7.98 15.14
C GLU A 369 6.07 -7.27 16.50
N ILE A 370 4.86 -7.07 17.04
CA ILE A 370 4.69 -6.44 18.35
C ILE A 370 5.30 -7.30 19.45
N ASP A 371 5.10 -8.62 19.42
CA ASP A 371 5.69 -9.53 20.42
C ASP A 371 7.21 -9.52 20.33
N LEU A 372 7.77 -9.51 19.12
CA LEU A 372 9.21 -9.50 18.87
C LEU A 372 9.86 -8.19 19.37
N ILE A 373 9.27 -7.03 19.04
CA ILE A 373 9.89 -5.73 19.27
C ILE A 373 9.55 -5.15 20.64
N GLU A 374 8.30 -5.34 21.12
CA GLU A 374 7.83 -4.73 22.37
C GLU A 374 7.86 -5.68 23.57
N ARG A 375 7.65 -6.98 23.34
CA ARG A 375 7.47 -7.96 24.42
C ARG A 375 8.63 -8.91 24.58
N GLY A 376 9.65 -8.80 23.70
CA GLY A 376 10.88 -9.58 23.79
C GLY A 376 10.73 -11.05 23.41
N LEU A 377 9.82 -11.37 22.49
CA LEU A 377 9.74 -12.71 21.90
C LEU A 377 11.10 -13.03 21.25
N PRO A 378 11.76 -14.17 21.59
CA PRO A 378 12.98 -14.57 20.93
C PRO A 378 12.77 -14.80 19.43
N ALA A 379 13.68 -14.30 18.59
CA ALA A 379 13.54 -14.44 17.15
C ALA A 379 13.57 -15.91 16.68
N GLU A 380 14.24 -16.78 17.43
CA GLU A 380 14.27 -18.23 17.19
C GLU A 380 12.91 -18.91 17.36
N ASP A 381 11.99 -18.31 18.13
CA ASP A 381 10.64 -18.83 18.39
C ASP A 381 9.61 -18.42 17.29
N ILE A 382 9.99 -17.55 16.37
CA ILE A 382 9.09 -17.07 15.31
C ILE A 382 8.43 -18.20 14.50
N PRO A 383 9.13 -19.26 14.03
CA PRO A 383 8.46 -20.34 13.32
C PRO A 383 7.41 -21.08 14.16
N THR A 384 7.71 -21.29 15.45
CA THR A 384 6.81 -21.96 16.39
C THR A 384 5.56 -21.13 16.67
N GLU A 385 5.75 -19.85 17.00
CA GLU A 385 4.63 -18.93 17.29
C GLU A 385 3.80 -18.62 16.02
N TRP A 386 4.43 -18.58 14.85
CA TRP A 386 3.75 -18.50 13.56
C TRP A 386 2.82 -19.70 13.35
N ASN A 387 3.36 -20.91 13.45
CA ASN A 387 2.60 -22.13 13.22
C ASN A 387 1.45 -22.28 14.23
N LYS A 388 1.66 -21.94 15.50
CA LYS A 388 0.64 -21.94 16.53
C LYS A 388 -0.52 -21.01 16.20
N ARG A 389 -0.25 -19.77 15.77
CA ARG A 389 -1.30 -18.80 15.42
C ARG A 389 -2.07 -19.21 14.19
N TYR A 390 -1.41 -19.81 13.20
CA TYR A 390 -2.09 -20.35 12.03
C TYR A 390 -2.97 -21.55 12.36
N ASP A 391 -2.57 -22.40 13.29
CA ASP A 391 -3.38 -23.52 13.78
C ASP A 391 -4.62 -23.02 14.57
N GLU A 392 -4.43 -21.99 15.40
CA GLU A 392 -5.50 -21.44 16.24
C GLU A 392 -6.55 -20.65 15.43
N PHE A 393 -6.14 -19.83 14.43
CA PHE A 393 -7.04 -18.91 13.74
C PHE A 393 -7.68 -19.48 12.46
N PRO A 394 -6.95 -19.72 11.38
CA PRO A 394 -7.56 -20.30 10.19
C PRO A 394 -7.68 -21.83 10.27
N GLY A 395 -7.06 -22.46 11.28
CA GLY A 395 -7.06 -23.92 11.42
C GLY A 395 -6.23 -24.64 10.36
N ILE A 396 -5.28 -23.95 9.75
CA ILE A 396 -4.36 -24.53 8.76
C ILE A 396 -2.93 -24.39 9.26
N LYS A 397 -2.13 -25.42 9.03
CA LYS A 397 -0.75 -25.46 9.51
C LYS A 397 0.22 -25.51 8.34
N PRO A 398 1.20 -24.59 8.31
CA PRO A 398 2.27 -24.67 7.32
C PRO A 398 3.03 -25.99 7.43
N SER A 399 3.37 -26.58 6.28
CA SER A 399 4.13 -27.84 6.24
C SER A 399 5.63 -27.61 6.41
N ASN A 400 6.09 -26.38 6.15
CA ASN A 400 7.49 -25.97 6.19
C ASN A 400 7.60 -24.43 6.37
N ASP A 401 8.81 -23.94 6.63
CA ASP A 401 9.06 -22.50 6.90
C ASP A 401 8.80 -21.61 5.67
N SER A 402 8.97 -22.14 4.45
CA SER A 402 8.72 -21.39 3.20
C SER A 402 7.24 -21.09 3.00
N GLU A 403 6.35 -22.01 3.39
CA GLU A 403 4.90 -21.78 3.46
C GLU A 403 4.48 -21.01 4.71
N GLY A 404 5.35 -20.94 5.70
CA GLY A 404 5.18 -20.27 6.98
C GLY A 404 5.82 -18.88 7.04
N CYS A 405 6.70 -18.70 8.02
CA CYS A 405 7.29 -17.42 8.41
C CYS A 405 8.24 -16.81 7.36
N LEU A 406 8.68 -17.56 6.36
CA LEU A 406 9.52 -17.08 5.26
C LEU A 406 8.72 -16.58 4.04
N GLN A 407 7.39 -16.52 4.10
CA GLN A 407 6.57 -16.10 2.96
C GLN A 407 6.91 -14.70 2.46
N ASP A 408 7.03 -13.74 3.37
CA ASP A 408 7.10 -12.33 3.07
C ASP A 408 8.54 -11.80 3.11
N VAL A 409 8.86 -10.93 2.18
CA VAL A 409 10.16 -10.25 2.10
C VAL A 409 10.35 -9.16 3.17
N HIS A 410 9.27 -8.62 3.71
CA HIS A 410 9.24 -7.43 4.55
C HIS A 410 10.25 -7.45 5.69
N TRP A 411 10.33 -8.56 6.42
CA TRP A 411 11.25 -8.69 7.56
C TRP A 411 12.72 -8.71 7.14
N SER A 412 13.03 -9.27 5.97
CA SER A 412 14.40 -9.28 5.44
C SER A 412 14.90 -7.89 5.05
N GLU A 413 13.98 -6.97 4.77
CA GLU A 413 14.24 -5.57 4.49
C GLU A 413 14.11 -4.68 5.74
N GLY A 414 13.79 -5.27 6.89
CA GLY A 414 13.55 -4.56 8.13
C GLY A 414 12.30 -3.68 8.11
N ALA A 415 11.29 -4.00 7.30
CA ALA A 415 10.06 -3.23 7.13
C ALA A 415 9.03 -3.58 8.24
N PHE A 416 9.42 -3.44 9.51
CA PHE A 416 8.51 -3.62 10.65
C PHE A 416 7.53 -2.46 10.75
N GLY A 417 6.29 -2.75 11.14
CA GLY A 417 5.19 -1.78 11.25
C GLY A 417 4.47 -1.50 9.94
N TYR A 418 4.81 -2.19 8.84
CA TYR A 418 4.17 -2.03 7.53
C TYR A 418 2.84 -2.79 7.42
N PHE A 419 2.75 -4.01 7.93
CA PHE A 419 1.61 -4.91 7.74
C PHE A 419 0.25 -4.31 8.14
N PRO A 420 0.12 -3.51 9.21
CA PRO A 420 -1.17 -2.91 9.57
C PRO A 420 -1.83 -2.13 8.44
N SER A 421 -1.05 -1.44 7.57
CA SER A 421 -1.56 -0.63 6.47
C SER A 421 -2.48 -1.41 5.53
N TYR A 422 -2.17 -2.68 5.28
CA TYR A 422 -3.00 -3.54 4.44
C TYR A 422 -4.40 -3.75 5.03
N LEU A 423 -4.52 -4.07 6.32
CA LEU A 423 -5.81 -4.30 6.95
C LEU A 423 -6.56 -2.98 7.21
N LEU A 424 -5.84 -1.91 7.56
CA LEU A 424 -6.41 -0.57 7.63
C LEU A 424 -7.01 -0.15 6.29
N GLY A 425 -6.37 -0.48 5.17
CA GLY A 425 -6.90 -0.26 3.83
C GLY A 425 -8.29 -0.88 3.63
N HIS A 426 -8.51 -2.10 4.09
CA HIS A 426 -9.82 -2.76 4.05
C HIS A 426 -10.88 -2.04 4.90
N LEU A 427 -10.51 -1.62 6.14
CA LEU A 427 -11.44 -0.91 7.02
C LEU A 427 -11.85 0.42 6.43
N ILE A 428 -10.89 1.19 5.93
CA ILE A 428 -11.10 2.51 5.33
C ILE A 428 -11.94 2.36 4.06
N SER A 429 -11.59 1.45 3.16
CA SER A 429 -12.33 1.18 1.93
C SER A 429 -13.82 0.86 2.21
N ALA A 430 -14.10 0.04 3.24
CA ALA A 430 -15.46 -0.30 3.62
C ALA A 430 -16.26 0.92 4.12
N GLN A 431 -15.66 1.72 5.00
CA GLN A 431 -16.33 2.88 5.57
C GLN A 431 -16.55 4.00 4.53
N ILE A 432 -15.54 4.24 3.68
CA ILE A 432 -15.63 5.20 2.56
C ILE A 432 -16.73 4.78 1.59
N SER A 433 -16.84 3.50 1.24
CA SER A 433 -17.89 2.99 0.35
C SER A 433 -19.27 3.28 0.90
N SER A 434 -19.49 3.04 2.20
CA SER A 434 -20.76 3.36 2.85
C SER A 434 -21.09 4.84 2.83
N GLN A 435 -20.11 5.73 2.98
CA GLN A 435 -20.33 7.17 2.86
C GLN A 435 -20.63 7.58 1.41
N MET A 436 -19.90 7.03 0.45
CA MET A 436 -20.15 7.29 -0.97
C MET A 436 -21.59 6.95 -1.35
N GLU A 437 -22.09 5.80 -0.89
CA GLU A 437 -23.49 5.40 -1.16
C GLU A 437 -24.51 6.37 -0.56
N ARG A 438 -24.26 6.93 0.61
CA ARG A 438 -25.09 7.98 1.21
C ARG A 438 -25.10 9.26 0.37
N ASP A 439 -23.98 9.62 -0.24
CA ASP A 439 -23.80 10.88 -0.95
C ASP A 439 -24.29 10.83 -2.41
N ILE A 440 -24.03 9.73 -3.13
CA ILE A 440 -24.26 9.66 -4.58
C ILE A 440 -25.08 8.44 -5.04
N GLY A 441 -25.62 7.65 -4.09
CA GLY A 441 -26.45 6.48 -4.36
C GLY A 441 -25.65 5.18 -4.39
N LEU A 442 -26.37 4.06 -4.45
CA LEU A 442 -25.80 2.71 -4.36
C LEU A 442 -24.73 2.48 -5.43
N ILE A 443 -23.56 2.02 -5.00
CA ILE A 443 -22.42 1.70 -5.88
C ILE A 443 -22.85 0.68 -6.95
N ASP A 444 -23.65 -0.31 -6.60
CA ASP A 444 -24.18 -1.29 -7.56
C ASP A 444 -24.95 -0.65 -8.73
N ASN A 445 -25.79 0.36 -8.45
CA ASN A 445 -26.51 1.08 -9.50
C ASN A 445 -25.56 1.89 -10.40
N LEU A 446 -24.54 2.52 -9.81
CA LEU A 446 -23.52 3.26 -10.58
C LEU A 446 -22.74 2.32 -11.52
N ILE A 447 -22.39 1.12 -11.03
CA ILE A 447 -21.72 0.09 -11.82
C ILE A 447 -22.62 -0.40 -12.96
N GLU A 448 -23.88 -0.75 -12.68
CA GLU A 448 -24.84 -1.23 -13.70
C GLU A 448 -25.02 -0.21 -14.82
N ASN A 449 -25.02 1.08 -14.49
CA ASN A 449 -25.15 2.18 -15.45
C ASN A 449 -23.80 2.57 -16.11
N GLY A 450 -22.65 2.04 -15.67
CA GLY A 450 -21.32 2.44 -16.17
C GLY A 450 -20.89 3.84 -15.73
N GLU A 451 -21.41 4.33 -14.61
CA GLU A 451 -21.19 5.69 -14.12
C GLU A 451 -19.90 5.83 -13.27
N TYR A 452 -18.82 5.18 -13.69
CA TYR A 452 -17.53 5.18 -12.96
C TYR A 452 -16.94 6.57 -12.79
N GLN A 453 -17.20 7.50 -13.69
CA GLN A 453 -16.72 8.89 -13.57
C GLN A 453 -17.35 9.63 -12.38
N LYS A 454 -18.59 9.28 -11.96
CA LYS A 454 -19.19 9.82 -10.72
C LYS A 454 -18.43 9.33 -9.49
N ILE A 455 -18.04 8.04 -9.49
CA ILE A 455 -17.23 7.43 -8.42
C ILE A 455 -15.87 8.12 -8.34
N ILE A 456 -15.16 8.24 -9.46
CA ILE A 456 -13.85 8.92 -9.54
C ILE A 456 -13.95 10.37 -9.08
N PHE A 457 -14.97 11.09 -9.52
CA PHE A 457 -15.19 12.49 -9.12
C PHE A 457 -15.41 12.60 -7.61
N TRP A 458 -16.22 11.71 -7.02
CA TRP A 458 -16.45 11.70 -5.58
C TRP A 458 -15.14 11.40 -4.81
N LEU A 459 -14.38 10.37 -5.21
CA LEU A 459 -13.10 10.03 -4.59
C LEU A 459 -12.10 11.19 -4.66
N LYS A 460 -11.97 11.84 -5.82
CA LYS A 460 -11.08 13.00 -6.00
C LYS A 460 -11.45 14.15 -5.07
N ASN A 461 -12.74 14.45 -4.93
CA ASN A 461 -13.23 15.59 -4.16
C ASN A 461 -13.31 15.33 -2.65
N ASN A 462 -13.39 14.08 -2.22
CA ASN A 462 -13.57 13.75 -0.80
C ASN A 462 -12.34 13.06 -0.18
N ILE A 463 -11.48 12.41 -0.98
CA ILE A 463 -10.32 11.68 -0.48
C ILE A 463 -9.02 12.24 -1.05
N HIS A 464 -8.86 12.20 -2.39
CA HIS A 464 -7.56 12.39 -3.03
C HIS A 464 -7.02 13.81 -2.85
N LYS A 465 -7.89 14.83 -2.90
CA LYS A 465 -7.51 16.25 -2.79
C LYS A 465 -6.77 16.62 -1.50
N TYR A 466 -6.87 15.78 -0.47
CA TYR A 466 -6.25 16.10 0.81
C TYR A 466 -4.75 15.83 0.81
N GLY A 467 -4.26 14.81 0.08
CA GLY A 467 -2.87 14.42 0.18
C GLY A 467 -2.43 14.32 1.65
N ARG A 468 -1.27 14.84 2.00
CA ARG A 468 -0.75 14.87 3.39
C ARG A 468 -1.16 16.10 4.20
N SER A 469 -2.19 16.85 3.78
CA SER A 469 -2.70 17.97 4.56
C SER A 469 -3.32 17.54 5.89
N VAL A 470 -3.82 16.30 5.95
CA VAL A 470 -4.40 15.66 7.13
C VAL A 470 -3.79 14.27 7.34
N ASN A 471 -3.90 13.70 8.55
CA ASN A 471 -3.56 12.30 8.80
C ASN A 471 -4.73 11.37 8.44
N CYS A 472 -4.50 10.03 8.49
CA CYS A 472 -5.50 9.03 8.14
C CYS A 472 -6.80 9.16 8.95
N MET A 473 -6.70 9.35 10.27
CA MET A 473 -7.86 9.43 11.16
C MET A 473 -8.66 10.72 10.92
N GLU A 474 -7.97 11.84 10.71
CA GLU A 474 -8.58 13.12 10.36
C GLU A 474 -9.30 13.05 9.01
N LEU A 475 -8.70 12.38 8.00
CA LEU A 475 -9.31 12.20 6.69
C LEU A 475 -10.60 11.40 6.79
N VAL A 476 -10.59 10.24 7.44
CA VAL A 476 -11.78 9.40 7.59
C VAL A 476 -12.89 10.18 8.31
N ARG A 477 -12.57 10.90 9.40
CA ARG A 477 -13.54 11.74 10.12
C ARG A 477 -14.08 12.86 9.26
N ALA A 478 -13.24 13.55 8.49
CA ALA A 478 -13.67 14.65 7.62
C ALA A 478 -14.62 14.18 6.52
N VAL A 479 -14.44 12.96 6.01
CA VAL A 479 -15.23 12.40 4.92
C VAL A 479 -16.52 11.76 5.42
N THR A 480 -16.46 11.03 6.54
CA THR A 480 -17.58 10.19 7.00
C THR A 480 -18.33 10.78 8.19
N ASN A 481 -17.84 11.87 8.79
CA ASN A 481 -18.28 12.44 10.07
C ASN A 481 -18.21 11.46 11.25
N GLU A 482 -17.46 10.38 11.12
CA GLU A 482 -17.30 9.32 12.12
C GLU A 482 -15.83 8.94 12.27
N GLU A 483 -15.46 8.38 13.43
CA GLU A 483 -14.17 7.72 13.63
C GLU A 483 -14.10 6.46 12.76
N LEU A 484 -12.87 6.04 12.40
CA LEU A 484 -12.68 4.74 11.73
C LEU A 484 -13.26 3.61 12.57
N SER A 485 -14.06 2.74 11.96
CA SER A 485 -14.71 1.63 12.62
C SER A 485 -14.54 0.31 11.83
N PRO A 486 -14.11 -0.77 12.50
CA PRO A 486 -14.03 -2.09 11.87
C PRO A 486 -15.40 -2.67 11.48
N ASN A 487 -16.49 -2.14 12.04
CA ASN A 487 -17.84 -2.66 11.82
C ASN A 487 -18.28 -2.59 10.36
N TYR A 488 -17.88 -1.58 9.62
CA TYR A 488 -18.19 -1.45 8.19
C TYR A 488 -17.61 -2.63 7.39
N PHE A 489 -16.37 -3.00 7.66
CA PHE A 489 -15.73 -4.14 7.02
C PHE A 489 -16.34 -5.48 7.47
N ILE A 490 -16.57 -5.68 8.77
CA ILE A 490 -17.23 -6.88 9.31
C ILE A 490 -18.62 -7.07 8.70
N ASN A 491 -19.42 -6.00 8.60
CA ASN A 491 -20.76 -6.07 7.99
C ASN A 491 -20.69 -6.40 6.50
N HIS A 492 -19.73 -5.85 5.78
CA HIS A 492 -19.50 -6.20 4.39
C HIS A 492 -19.17 -7.68 4.22
N LEU A 493 -18.26 -8.24 5.03
CA LEU A 493 -17.91 -9.66 4.99
C LEU A 493 -19.12 -10.55 5.31
N ARG A 494 -19.92 -10.19 6.31
CA ARG A 494 -21.17 -10.91 6.64
C ARG A 494 -22.16 -10.91 5.49
N SER A 495 -22.37 -9.75 4.86
CA SER A 495 -23.25 -9.66 3.68
C SER A 495 -22.75 -10.53 2.55
N LYS A 496 -21.46 -10.50 2.27
CA LYS A 496 -20.82 -11.29 1.23
C LYS A 496 -20.99 -12.80 1.47
N ILE A 497 -20.79 -13.27 2.71
CA ILE A 497 -21.00 -14.67 3.09
C ILE A 497 -22.45 -15.08 2.88
N ASN A 498 -23.40 -14.28 3.32
CA ASN A 498 -24.83 -14.55 3.14
C ASN A 498 -25.21 -14.66 1.65
N ASP A 499 -24.53 -13.96 0.79
CA ASP A 499 -24.72 -14.03 -0.66
C ASP A 499 -24.16 -15.29 -1.30
N PHE A 500 -23.21 -15.98 -0.63
CA PHE A 500 -22.67 -17.27 -1.07
C PHE A 500 -23.51 -18.48 -0.65
N CYS A 501 -24.21 -18.36 0.49
CA CYS A 501 -25.11 -19.40 1.02
C CYS A 501 -26.48 -19.38 0.34
#